data_70e586965de70b27a4842531d7e297a1
#
_entry.id   70e586965de70b27a4842531d7e297a1
#
_cell.length_a   1.000
_cell.length_b   1.000
_cell.length_c   1.000
_cell.angle_alpha   90.00
_cell.angle_beta   90.00
_cell.angle_gamma   90.00
#
_symmetry.space_group_name_H-M   'P 1'
#
loop_
_entity.id
_entity.type
_entity.pdbx_description
1 polymer ?
#
loop_
_entity_poly.entity_id
_entity_poly.type
_entity_poly.pdbx_seq_one_letter_code
_entity_poly.pdbx_strand_id
1 'polypeptide(L)'
;GHYRYRVQDGWKQTEKNFPTWDYIHPKFGHVSVKSIDTTLKTYQKPSQLKATLKRYINNAAKGKTLPTYSQQRWLDVIIPDVDMSQKHAQAIMEAVQYGKSKNINLNVILWKE
;
A
#
# COMPACT_ATOMS: atom_id res chain seq x y z
N GLY A 1 0.35 11.53 2.52
CA GLY A 1 -0.37 11.20 3.18
C GLY A 1 -0.94 11.02 4.57
N HIS A 2 -0.79 11.99 5.44
CA HIS A 2 -1.31 11.86 6.80
C HIS A 2 -2.83 12.07 6.90
N TYR A 3 -3.45 12.58 5.86
CA TYR A 3 -4.87 12.95 5.89
C TYR A 3 -5.83 11.75 6.05
N ARG A 4 -5.42 10.54 5.64
CA ARG A 4 -6.26 9.33 5.75
C ARG A 4 -6.26 8.72 7.15
N TYR A 5 -5.17 8.92 7.90
CA TYR A 5 -4.93 8.24 9.15
C TYR A 5 -4.79 9.26 10.26
N ARG A 6 -5.94 9.77 10.70
CA ARG A 6 -5.99 10.84 11.70
C ARG A 6 -5.92 10.30 13.12
N VAL A 7 -5.16 10.97 13.95
CA VAL A 7 -5.06 10.64 15.38
C VAL A 7 -6.44 10.65 16.05
N GLN A 8 -7.30 11.60 15.65
CA GLN A 8 -8.66 11.72 16.20
C GLN A 8 -9.55 10.52 15.88
N ASP A 9 -9.21 9.75 14.85
CA ASP A 9 -9.92 8.52 14.47
C ASP A 9 -9.31 7.27 15.10
N GLY A 10 -8.34 7.45 16.01
CA GLY A 10 -7.68 6.35 16.70
C GLY A 10 -6.41 5.85 16.03
N TRP A 11 -6.00 6.44 14.91
CA TRP A 11 -4.78 6.07 14.23
C TRP A 11 -3.55 6.62 14.93
N LYS A 12 -2.51 5.82 15.00
CA LYS A 12 -1.21 6.22 15.52
C LYS A 12 -0.19 6.16 14.41
N GLN A 13 0.55 7.27 14.22
CA GLN A 13 1.72 7.24 13.37
C GLN A 13 2.81 6.48 14.12
N THR A 14 3.44 5.52 13.45
CA THR A 14 4.52 4.74 14.05
C THR A 14 5.78 5.59 14.20
N GLU A 15 6.66 5.18 15.11
CA GLU A 15 7.94 5.82 15.26
C GLU A 15 8.78 5.64 13.99
N LYS A 16 9.71 6.59 13.76
CA LYS A 16 10.55 6.65 12.56
C LYS A 16 11.26 5.33 12.26
N ASN A 17 11.65 4.58 13.30
CA ASN A 17 12.37 3.33 13.16
C ASN A 17 11.48 2.09 13.26
N PHE A 18 10.16 2.27 13.27
CA PHE A 18 9.24 1.14 13.33
C PHE A 18 9.23 0.45 11.95
N PRO A 19 9.69 -0.80 11.85
CA PRO A 19 9.83 -1.44 10.54
C PRO A 19 8.47 -1.72 9.90
N THR A 20 8.39 -1.52 8.60
CA THR A 20 7.28 -1.87 7.72
C THR A 20 6.07 -0.94 7.85
N TRP A 21 5.56 -0.68 9.05
CA TRP A 21 4.26 -0.02 9.21
C TRP A 21 4.41 1.47 9.50
N ASP A 22 3.63 2.29 8.79
CA ASP A 22 3.62 3.74 8.95
C ASP A 22 2.52 4.20 9.91
N TYR A 23 1.41 3.46 9.97
CA TYR A 23 0.28 3.76 10.87
C TYR A 23 -0.25 2.47 11.46
N ILE A 24 -0.74 2.57 12.69
CA ILE A 24 -1.37 1.44 13.38
C ILE A 24 -2.66 1.90 14.05
N HIS A 25 -3.62 0.98 14.14
CA HIS A 25 -4.90 1.21 14.80
C HIS A 25 -5.35 -0.08 15.48
N PRO A 26 -5.74 -0.04 16.77
CA PRO A 26 -6.09 -1.27 17.48
C PRO A 26 -7.19 -2.08 16.79
N LYS A 27 -8.16 -1.41 16.17
CA LYS A 27 -9.32 -2.04 15.55
C LYS A 27 -9.09 -2.37 14.07
N PHE A 28 -8.36 -1.52 13.35
CA PHE A 28 -8.21 -1.66 11.89
C PHE A 28 -6.89 -2.27 11.47
N GLY A 29 -5.89 -2.30 12.33
CA GLY A 29 -4.66 -3.02 12.08
C GLY A 29 -3.47 -2.15 11.71
N HIS A 30 -2.72 -2.61 10.72
CA HIS A 30 -1.40 -2.07 10.39
C HIS A 30 -1.39 -1.59 8.94
N VAL A 31 -0.84 -0.40 8.69
CA VAL A 31 -0.82 0.21 7.35
C VAL A 31 0.59 0.60 6.96
N SER A 32 1.01 0.17 5.78
CA SER A 32 2.22 0.66 5.11
C SER A 32 1.78 1.56 3.96
N VAL A 33 2.39 2.74 3.84
CA VAL A 33 2.07 3.70 2.79
C VAL A 33 3.27 3.85 1.86
N LYS A 34 3.03 3.67 0.57
CA LYS A 34 4.05 3.80 -0.47
C LYS A 34 3.53 4.73 -1.56
N SER A 35 4.46 5.34 -2.28
CA SER A 35 4.12 6.16 -3.45
C SER A 35 4.86 5.62 -4.67
N ILE A 36 4.19 5.60 -5.82
CA ILE A 36 4.82 5.24 -7.09
C ILE A 36 4.47 6.33 -8.09
N ASP A 37 5.47 6.94 -8.69
CA ASP A 37 5.25 7.87 -9.80
C ASP A 37 5.13 7.06 -11.09
N THR A 38 3.90 6.71 -11.46
CA THR A 38 3.62 5.91 -12.63
C THR A 38 3.88 6.64 -13.95
N THR A 39 4.19 7.95 -13.91
CA THR A 39 4.56 8.71 -15.10
C THR A 39 6.01 8.47 -15.51
N LEU A 40 6.82 7.88 -14.62
CA LEU A 40 8.21 7.56 -14.93
C LEU A 40 8.32 6.51 -16.03
N LYS A 41 9.37 6.63 -16.83
CA LYS A 41 9.62 5.74 -17.97
C LYS A 41 9.60 4.26 -17.59
N THR A 42 10.15 3.92 -16.43
CA THR A 42 10.17 2.55 -15.91
C THR A 42 8.77 1.95 -15.87
N TYR A 43 7.77 2.75 -15.47
CA TYR A 43 6.40 2.29 -15.26
C TYR A 43 5.52 2.40 -16.51
N GLN A 44 6.11 2.78 -17.65
CA GLN A 44 5.41 2.66 -18.94
C GLN A 44 5.16 1.19 -19.29
N LYS A 45 5.94 0.28 -18.71
CA LYS A 45 5.73 -1.16 -18.85
C LYS A 45 4.84 -1.63 -17.71
N PRO A 46 3.64 -2.17 -18.00
CA PRO A 46 2.75 -2.69 -16.95
C PRO A 46 3.40 -3.76 -16.06
N SER A 47 4.28 -4.59 -16.64
CA SER A 47 5.00 -5.62 -15.89
C SER A 47 5.91 -5.03 -14.80
N GLN A 48 6.48 -3.86 -15.03
CA GLN A 48 7.33 -3.20 -14.03
C GLN A 48 6.50 -2.66 -12.87
N LEU A 49 5.33 -2.09 -13.17
CA LEU A 49 4.40 -1.65 -12.13
C LEU A 49 3.97 -2.82 -11.27
N LYS A 50 3.57 -3.92 -11.90
CA LYS A 50 3.15 -5.14 -11.19
C LYS A 50 4.30 -5.68 -10.32
N ALA A 51 5.52 -5.72 -10.84
CA ALA A 51 6.68 -6.22 -10.09
C ALA A 51 6.95 -5.38 -8.84
N THR A 52 6.85 -4.05 -8.96
CA THR A 52 7.05 -3.15 -7.83
C THR A 52 5.96 -3.35 -6.77
N LEU A 53 4.70 -3.46 -7.19
CA LEU A 53 3.59 -3.71 -6.28
C LEU A 53 3.76 -5.03 -5.54
N LYS A 54 4.15 -6.10 -6.25
CA LYS A 54 4.40 -7.41 -5.63
C LYS A 54 5.54 -7.33 -4.61
N ARG A 55 6.59 -6.59 -4.91
CA ARG A 55 7.71 -6.41 -3.98
C ARG A 55 7.24 -5.73 -2.69
N TYR A 56 6.42 -4.68 -2.80
CA TYR A 56 5.86 -4.00 -1.64
C TYR A 56 4.95 -4.93 -0.84
N ILE A 57 4.13 -5.73 -1.52
CA ILE A 57 3.26 -6.71 -0.87
C ILE A 57 4.10 -7.73 -0.09
N ASN A 58 5.15 -8.28 -0.69
CA ASN A 58 6.00 -9.26 -0.03
C ASN A 58 6.71 -8.65 1.19
N ASN A 59 7.13 -7.40 1.10
CA ASN A 59 7.75 -6.71 2.23
C ASN A 59 6.74 -6.50 3.36
N ALA A 60 5.52 -6.10 3.04
CA ALA A 60 4.46 -5.93 4.03
C ALA A 60 4.08 -7.26 4.68
N ALA A 61 4.08 -8.34 3.90
CA ALA A 61 3.75 -9.68 4.42
C ALA A 61 4.74 -10.16 5.48
N LYS A 62 5.99 -9.66 5.43
CA LYS A 62 7.02 -9.98 6.41
C LYS A 62 6.98 -9.09 7.65
N GLY A 63 6.16 -8.05 7.64
CA GLY A 63 6.07 -7.10 8.75
C GLY A 63 5.50 -7.75 9.99
N LYS A 64 6.14 -7.50 11.14
CA LYS A 64 5.64 -7.97 12.42
C LYS A 64 4.46 -7.12 12.87
N THR A 65 3.40 -7.76 13.33
CA THR A 65 2.23 -7.07 13.84
C THR A 65 2.23 -7.05 15.36
N LEU A 66 1.57 -6.04 15.93
CA LEU A 66 1.42 -5.94 17.38
C LEU A 66 0.34 -6.93 17.84
N PRO A 67 0.65 -7.80 18.83
CA PRO A 67 -0.28 -8.87 19.21
C PRO A 67 -1.60 -8.41 19.81
N THR A 68 -1.64 -7.20 20.38
CA THR A 68 -2.86 -6.63 20.98
C THR A 68 -3.72 -5.85 19.98
N TYR A 69 -3.24 -5.69 18.75
CA TYR A 69 -3.92 -4.96 17.69
C TYR A 69 -4.57 -5.93 16.71
N SER A 70 -5.53 -5.46 15.94
CA SER A 70 -6.05 -6.22 14.82
C SER A 70 -4.90 -6.65 13.90
N GLN A 71 -4.94 -7.90 13.45
CA GLN A 71 -3.88 -8.46 12.60
C GLN A 71 -4.06 -8.12 11.12
N GLN A 72 -5.02 -7.28 10.78
CA GLN A 72 -5.21 -6.80 9.41
C GLN A 72 -3.97 -6.06 8.94
N ARG A 73 -3.58 -6.33 7.72
CA ARG A 73 -2.43 -5.70 7.07
C ARG A 73 -2.90 -4.98 5.82
N TRP A 74 -2.59 -3.69 5.74
CA TRP A 74 -2.99 -2.81 4.65
C TRP A 74 -1.76 -2.25 3.98
N LEU A 75 -1.77 -2.20 2.66
CA LEU A 75 -0.74 -1.53 1.88
C LEU A 75 -1.44 -0.49 1.01
N ASP A 76 -1.21 0.78 1.32
CA ASP A 76 -1.75 1.89 0.54
C ASP A 76 -0.66 2.38 -0.40
N VAL A 77 -0.95 2.33 -1.70
CA VAL A 77 -0.04 2.81 -2.74
C VAL A 77 -0.66 4.02 -3.40
N ILE A 78 0.01 5.16 -3.26
CA ILE A 78 -0.44 6.42 -3.83
C ILE A 78 0.20 6.61 -5.20
N ILE A 79 -0.62 6.81 -6.21
CA ILE A 79 -0.16 7.03 -7.58
C ILE A 79 -0.80 8.30 -8.13
N PRO A 80 -0.20 8.95 -9.15
CA PRO A 80 -0.81 10.11 -9.78
C PRO A 80 -2.15 9.77 -10.43
N ASP A 81 -3.11 10.69 -10.35
CA ASP A 81 -4.40 10.56 -11.00
C ASP A 81 -4.27 11.01 -12.46
N VAL A 82 -3.74 10.13 -13.29
CA VAL A 82 -3.55 10.34 -14.72
C VAL A 82 -4.16 9.16 -15.48
N ASP A 83 -4.44 9.37 -16.76
CA ASP A 83 -4.98 8.30 -17.60
C ASP A 83 -4.05 7.09 -17.59
N MET A 84 -4.66 5.93 -17.48
CA MET A 84 -3.94 4.67 -17.34
C MET A 84 -4.40 3.71 -18.44
N SER A 85 -3.45 3.01 -19.04
CA SER A 85 -3.79 1.99 -20.04
C SER A 85 -4.55 0.83 -19.39
N GLN A 86 -5.32 0.11 -20.20
CA GLN A 86 -6.04 -1.07 -19.74
C GLN A 86 -5.07 -2.14 -19.21
N LYS A 87 -3.91 -2.27 -19.82
CA LYS A 87 -2.88 -3.22 -19.37
C LYS A 87 -2.31 -2.85 -18.00
N HIS A 88 -2.14 -1.55 -17.72
CA HIS A 88 -1.72 -1.08 -16.41
C HIS A 88 -2.80 -1.34 -15.36
N ALA A 89 -4.06 -1.06 -15.69
CA ALA A 89 -5.18 -1.37 -14.79
C ALA A 89 -5.24 -2.87 -14.48
N GLN A 90 -5.03 -3.71 -15.49
CA GLN A 90 -4.99 -5.15 -15.31
C GLN A 90 -3.84 -5.58 -14.38
N ALA A 91 -2.65 -4.95 -14.54
CA ALA A 91 -1.50 -5.24 -13.69
C ALA A 91 -1.80 -4.90 -12.22
N ILE A 92 -2.49 -3.79 -11.98
CA ILE A 92 -2.90 -3.41 -10.62
C ILE A 92 -3.90 -4.43 -10.06
N MET A 93 -4.88 -4.84 -10.84
CA MET A 93 -5.87 -5.84 -10.40
C MET A 93 -5.19 -7.17 -10.03
N GLU A 94 -4.22 -7.59 -10.84
CA GLU A 94 -3.46 -8.81 -10.56
C GLU A 94 -2.63 -8.67 -9.28
N ALA A 95 -2.07 -7.50 -9.04
CA ALA A 95 -1.35 -7.23 -7.79
C ALA A 95 -2.28 -7.26 -6.58
N VAL A 96 -3.50 -6.73 -6.71
CA VAL A 96 -4.51 -6.80 -5.64
C VAL A 96 -4.80 -8.26 -5.29
N GLN A 97 -4.99 -9.12 -6.29
CA GLN A 97 -5.25 -10.55 -6.07
C GLN A 97 -4.04 -11.23 -5.44
N TYR A 98 -2.84 -10.88 -5.89
CA TYR A 98 -1.62 -11.39 -5.27
C TYR A 98 -1.54 -11.00 -3.80
N GLY A 99 -1.88 -9.75 -3.46
CA GLY A 99 -1.92 -9.28 -2.09
C GLY A 99 -2.88 -10.10 -1.24
N LYS A 100 -4.08 -10.38 -1.74
CA LYS A 100 -5.04 -11.20 -1.03
C LYS A 100 -4.49 -12.58 -0.69
N SER A 101 -3.73 -13.18 -1.61
CA SER A 101 -3.10 -14.48 -1.38
C SER A 101 -2.04 -14.45 -0.28
N LYS A 102 -1.53 -13.26 0.04
CA LYS A 102 -0.54 -13.02 1.09
C LYS A 102 -1.14 -12.38 2.34
N ASN A 103 -2.47 -12.27 2.40
CA ASN A 103 -3.20 -11.61 3.49
C ASN A 103 -2.85 -10.12 3.60
N ILE A 104 -2.58 -9.47 2.47
CA ILE A 104 -2.32 -8.04 2.38
C ILE A 104 -3.46 -7.39 1.62
N ASN A 105 -4.08 -6.38 2.24
CA ASN A 105 -5.13 -5.58 1.62
C ASN A 105 -4.45 -4.42 0.86
N LEU A 106 -4.33 -4.56 -0.46
CA LEU A 106 -3.75 -3.52 -1.30
C LEU A 106 -4.82 -2.51 -1.70
N ASN A 107 -4.58 -1.25 -1.36
CA ASN A 107 -5.39 -0.12 -1.80
C ASN A 107 -4.55 0.78 -2.69
N VAL A 108 -5.02 1.03 -3.91
CA VAL A 108 -4.38 1.98 -4.80
C VAL A 108 -5.16 3.28 -4.75
N ILE A 109 -4.46 4.36 -4.39
CA ILE A 109 -5.06 5.66 -4.13
C ILE A 109 -4.59 6.63 -5.19
N LEU A 110 -5.53 7.23 -5.90
CA LEU A 110 -5.22 8.23 -6.92
C LEU A 110 -5.03 9.58 -6.25
N TRP A 111 -3.89 10.21 -6.51
CA TRP A 111 -3.56 11.51 -5.97
C TRP A 111 -3.68 12.56 -7.06
N LYS A 112 -4.55 13.51 -6.84
CA LYS A 112 -4.75 14.65 -7.75
C LYS A 112 -4.20 15.91 -7.10
N GLU A 113 -3.30 16.56 -7.79
CA GLU A 113 -2.74 17.85 -7.34
C GLU A 113 -3.72 19.00 -7.55
#